data_f41277e3791c168142451fa24039ab35
#
_entry.id   f41277e3791c168142451fa24039ab35
#
_cell.length_a   1.000
_cell.length_b   1.000
_cell.length_c   1.000
_cell.angle_alpha   90.00
_cell.angle_beta   90.00
_cell.angle_gamma   90.00
#
_symmetry.space_group_name_H-M   'P 1'
#
loop_
_entity.id
_entity.type
_entity.pdbx_description
1 polymer ?
#
loop_
_entity_poly.entity_id
_entity_poly.type
_entity_poly.pdbx_seq_one_letter_code
_entity_poly.pdbx_strand_id
1 'polypeptide(L)'
;MTEPEILKVIADYLQEKQGTEPGQVKMETSIIEDLALDSLDTIEMIMAMEERFQVQIPDEVAGEWQTVGDIVKFLTATPVTPLP
;
A
#
# COMPACT_ATOMS: atom_id res chain seq x y z
N MET A 1 -10.41 -4.03 8.68
CA MET A 1 -10.58 -2.82 7.85
C MET A 1 -11.12 -3.19 6.48
N THR A 2 -11.89 -2.31 5.89
CA THR A 2 -12.45 -2.54 4.56
C THR A 2 -11.46 -2.09 3.48
N GLU A 3 -11.70 -2.55 2.24
CA GLU A 3 -10.86 -2.15 1.13
C GLU A 3 -10.81 -0.62 0.95
N PRO A 4 -11.93 0.10 0.99
CA PRO A 4 -11.88 1.56 0.87
C PRO A 4 -11.06 2.24 1.97
N GLU A 5 -11.10 1.72 3.18
CA GLU A 5 -10.33 2.29 4.28
C GLU A 5 -8.83 2.10 4.06
N ILE A 6 -8.43 0.92 3.62
CA ILE A 6 -7.04 0.62 3.35
C ILE A 6 -6.54 1.45 2.17
N LEU A 7 -7.37 1.56 1.13
CA LEU A 7 -7.04 2.36 -0.03
C LEU A 7 -6.81 3.82 0.36
N LYS A 8 -7.64 4.34 1.26
CA LYS A 8 -7.49 5.71 1.75
C LYS A 8 -6.17 5.90 2.50
N VAL A 9 -5.79 4.93 3.32
CA VAL A 9 -4.52 5.01 4.06
C VAL A 9 -3.34 5.07 3.09
N ILE A 10 -3.38 4.24 2.05
CA ILE A 10 -2.33 4.23 1.03
C ILE A 10 -2.31 5.57 0.29
N ALA A 11 -3.47 6.07 -0.09
CA ALA A 11 -3.58 7.35 -0.79
C ALA A 11 -3.03 8.50 0.06
N ASP A 12 -3.37 8.53 1.34
CA ASP A 12 -2.89 9.56 2.26
C ASP A 12 -1.37 9.51 2.40
N TYR A 13 -0.82 8.30 2.48
CA TYR A 13 0.62 8.12 2.56
C TYR A 13 1.31 8.66 1.30
N LEU A 14 0.78 8.32 0.13
CA LEU A 14 1.37 8.75 -1.14
C LEU A 14 1.24 10.25 -1.34
N GLN A 15 0.16 10.85 -0.87
CA GLN A 15 -0.01 12.29 -0.94
C GLN A 15 1.06 12.98 -0.08
N GLU A 16 1.29 12.48 1.12
CA GLU A 16 2.25 13.08 2.04
C GLU A 16 3.68 12.91 1.56
N LYS A 17 4.04 11.73 1.06
CA LYS A 17 5.42 11.41 0.73
C LYS A 17 5.79 11.72 -0.72
N GLN A 18 4.86 11.60 -1.65
CA GLN A 18 5.14 11.73 -3.08
C GLN A 18 4.37 12.88 -3.73
N GLY A 19 3.47 13.52 -3.00
CA GLY A 19 2.64 14.56 -3.58
C GLY A 19 1.57 14.04 -4.52
N THR A 20 1.28 12.74 -4.48
CA THR A 20 0.28 12.13 -5.34
C THR A 20 -1.12 12.58 -4.91
N GLU A 21 -1.94 12.98 -5.88
CA GLU A 21 -3.32 13.36 -5.55
C GLU A 21 -4.14 12.12 -5.19
N PRO A 22 -4.94 12.19 -4.12
CA PRO A 22 -5.71 11.03 -3.67
C PRO A 22 -6.61 10.44 -4.75
N GLY A 23 -7.15 11.27 -5.63
CA GLY A 23 -8.02 10.80 -6.71
C GLY A 23 -7.32 9.95 -7.75
N GLN A 24 -6.00 9.97 -7.78
CA GLN A 24 -5.20 9.15 -8.69
C GLN A 24 -4.93 7.76 -8.15
N VAL A 25 -5.20 7.53 -6.87
CA VAL A 25 -4.90 6.25 -6.23
C VAL A 25 -6.15 5.39 -6.20
N LYS A 26 -6.21 4.43 -7.11
CA LYS A 26 -7.33 3.51 -7.28
C LYS A 26 -6.82 2.08 -7.23
N MET A 27 -7.74 1.14 -7.18
CA MET A 27 -7.36 -0.28 -7.14
C MET A 27 -6.53 -0.70 -8.35
N GLU A 28 -6.88 -0.19 -9.53
CA GLU A 28 -6.18 -0.52 -10.77
C GLU A 28 -4.93 0.32 -11.03
N THR A 29 -4.61 1.27 -10.16
CA THR A 29 -3.44 2.13 -10.34
C THR A 29 -2.16 1.32 -10.29
N SER A 30 -1.31 1.46 -11.30
CA SER A 30 -0.03 0.76 -11.37
C SER A 30 0.98 1.44 -10.44
N ILE A 31 1.66 0.65 -9.63
CA ILE A 31 2.66 1.16 -8.68
C ILE A 31 3.84 1.78 -9.44
N ILE A 32 4.27 1.11 -10.50
CA ILE A 32 5.44 1.55 -11.26
C ILE A 32 5.10 2.56 -12.34
N GLU A 33 4.06 2.27 -13.14
CA GLU A 33 3.74 3.09 -14.31
C GLU A 33 2.97 4.36 -13.93
N ASP A 34 1.97 4.23 -13.07
CA ASP A 34 1.11 5.36 -12.73
C ASP A 34 1.66 6.21 -11.59
N LEU A 35 2.22 5.56 -10.58
CA LEU A 35 2.76 6.25 -9.41
C LEU A 35 4.25 6.54 -9.55
N ALA A 36 4.91 5.90 -10.51
CA ALA A 36 6.33 6.09 -10.79
C ALA A 36 7.22 5.87 -9.55
N LEU A 37 6.84 4.93 -8.70
CA LEU A 37 7.62 4.60 -7.52
C LEU A 37 8.81 3.74 -7.91
N ASP A 38 9.99 4.10 -7.43
CA ASP A 38 11.17 3.26 -7.64
C ASP A 38 11.25 2.21 -6.52
N SER A 39 12.33 1.42 -6.53
CA SER A 39 12.50 0.35 -5.54
C SER A 39 12.53 0.88 -4.11
N LEU A 40 13.22 1.98 -3.90
CA LEU A 40 13.34 2.57 -2.57
C LEU A 40 12.00 3.10 -2.09
N ASP A 41 11.28 3.82 -2.95
CA ASP A 41 9.96 4.36 -2.61
C ASP A 41 8.99 3.22 -2.25
N THR A 42 9.06 2.13 -3.02
CA THR A 42 8.19 0.97 -2.77
C THR A 42 8.52 0.32 -1.44
N ILE A 43 9.80 0.13 -1.14
CA ILE A 43 10.22 -0.44 0.14
C ILE A 43 9.77 0.42 1.31
N GLU A 44 9.91 1.74 1.19
CA GLU A 44 9.48 2.65 2.24
C GLU A 44 7.97 2.59 2.46
N MET A 45 7.20 2.49 1.38
CA MET A 45 5.75 2.35 1.47
C MET A 45 5.37 1.05 2.17
N ILE A 46 6.02 -0.05 1.80
CA ILE A 46 5.77 -1.35 2.42
C ILE A 46 6.04 -1.30 3.92
N MET A 47 7.17 -0.71 4.31
CA MET A 47 7.52 -0.59 5.72
C MET A 47 6.49 0.26 6.48
N ALA A 48 6.01 1.33 5.86
CA ALA A 48 4.99 2.17 6.47
C ALA A 48 3.68 1.41 6.66
N MET A 49 3.31 0.58 5.68
CA MET A 49 2.10 -0.23 5.78
C MET A 49 2.25 -1.32 6.84
N GLU A 50 3.43 -1.93 6.94
CA GLU A 50 3.69 -2.91 8.00
C GLU A 50 3.51 -2.30 9.38
N GLU A 51 4.00 -1.08 9.55
CA GLU A 51 3.88 -0.38 10.82
C GLU A 51 2.44 0.03 11.11
N ARG A 52 1.77 0.57 10.10
CA ARG A 52 0.40 1.06 10.29
C ARG A 52 -0.61 -0.05 10.57
N PHE A 53 -0.45 -1.18 9.90
CA PHE A 53 -1.41 -2.28 10.00
C PHE A 53 -0.92 -3.40 10.91
N GLN A 54 0.28 -3.27 11.47
CA GLN A 54 0.86 -4.26 12.37
C GLN A 54 0.89 -5.65 11.73
N VAL A 55 1.38 -5.71 10.50
CA VAL A 55 1.49 -6.94 9.73
C VAL A 55 2.92 -7.07 9.21
N GLN A 56 3.31 -8.29 8.89
CA GLN A 56 4.56 -8.54 8.19
C GLN A 56 4.25 -8.86 6.75
N ILE A 57 4.94 -8.18 5.84
CA ILE A 57 4.75 -8.37 4.41
C ILE A 57 6.01 -9.03 3.88
N PRO A 58 5.94 -10.32 3.51
CA PRO A 58 7.11 -11.01 2.96
C PRO A 58 7.57 -10.36 1.67
N ASP A 59 8.89 -10.28 1.47
CA ASP A 59 9.45 -9.67 0.27
C ASP A 59 8.96 -10.37 -0.99
N GLU A 60 8.77 -11.68 -0.93
CA GLU A 60 8.27 -12.47 -2.05
C GLU A 60 6.88 -12.04 -2.49
N VAL A 61 6.02 -11.74 -1.51
CA VAL A 61 4.66 -11.26 -1.80
C VAL A 61 4.71 -9.86 -2.38
N ALA A 62 5.48 -8.98 -1.75
CA ALA A 62 5.60 -7.60 -2.21
C ALA A 62 6.17 -7.50 -3.61
N GLY A 63 7.09 -8.40 -3.96
CA GLY A 63 7.71 -8.42 -5.27
C GLY A 63 6.75 -8.76 -6.40
N GLU A 64 5.61 -9.36 -6.10
CA GLU A 64 4.60 -9.71 -7.09
C GLU A 64 3.55 -8.62 -7.29
N TRP A 65 3.54 -7.61 -6.44
CA TRP A 65 2.55 -6.55 -6.51
C TRP A 65 2.79 -5.66 -7.73
N GLN A 66 1.75 -5.42 -8.49
CA GLN A 66 1.78 -4.55 -9.66
C GLN A 66 0.87 -3.34 -9.49
N THR A 67 -0.25 -3.52 -8.80
CA THR A 67 -1.23 -2.45 -8.61
C THR A 67 -1.46 -2.17 -7.13
N VAL A 68 -2.03 -1.01 -6.85
CA VAL A 68 -2.45 -0.67 -5.49
C VAL A 68 -3.46 -1.69 -4.98
N GLY A 69 -4.31 -2.19 -5.87
CA GLY A 69 -5.30 -3.23 -5.51
C GLY A 69 -4.66 -4.49 -4.96
N ASP A 70 -3.48 -4.87 -5.46
CA ASP A 70 -2.78 -6.05 -4.95
C ASP A 70 -2.42 -5.86 -3.48
N ILE A 71 -1.99 -4.65 -3.13
CA ILE A 71 -1.64 -4.31 -1.74
C ILE A 71 -2.91 -4.34 -0.87
N VAL A 72 -3.97 -3.72 -1.36
CA VAL A 72 -5.22 -3.63 -0.62
C VAL A 72 -5.79 -5.03 -0.35
N LYS A 73 -5.77 -5.89 -1.36
CA LYS A 73 -6.27 -7.26 -1.22
C LYS A 73 -5.47 -8.05 -0.21
N PHE A 74 -4.16 -7.91 -0.23
CA PHE A 74 -3.31 -8.59 0.75
C PHE A 74 -3.63 -8.12 2.17
N LEU A 75 -3.72 -6.82 2.37
CA LEU A 75 -3.99 -6.26 3.70
C LEU A 75 -5.40 -6.58 4.19
N THR A 76 -6.36 -6.69 3.27
CA THR A 76 -7.72 -7.06 3.62
C THR A 76 -7.80 -8.53 4.03
N ALA A 77 -7.05 -9.40 3.35
CA ALA A 77 -7.07 -10.84 3.62
C ALA A 77 -6.24 -11.19 4.87
N THR A 78 -5.27 -10.36 5.23
CA THR A 78 -4.41 -10.65 6.37
C THR A 78 -5.09 -10.15 7.65
N PRO A 79 -5.22 -11.02 8.68
CA PRO A 79 -5.80 -10.56 9.94
C PRO A 79 -4.96 -9.44 10.53
N VAL A 80 -5.55 -8.27 10.69
CA VAL A 80 -4.89 -7.18 11.37
C VAL A 80 -5.16 -7.35 12.85
N THR A 81 -4.12 -7.66 13.60
CA THR A 81 -4.25 -7.80 15.04
C THR A 81 -3.95 -6.44 15.65
N PRO A 82 -4.96 -5.76 16.20
CA PRO A 82 -4.68 -4.50 16.85
C PRO A 82 -3.73 -4.74 18.00
N LEU A 83 -2.83 -3.81 18.21
CA LEU A 83 -1.92 -3.89 19.33
C LEU A 83 -2.71 -3.92 20.64
N PRO A 84 -2.30 -4.79 21.56
CA PRO A 84 -2.94 -4.82 22.87
C PRO A 84 -2.74 -3.52 23.64
#